data_03726678e740747a15303e758dab4f67
#
_entry.id   03726678e740747a15303e758dab4f67
#
_cell.length_a   1.000
_cell.length_b   1.000
_cell.length_c   1.000
_cell.angle_alpha   90.00
_cell.angle_beta   90.00
_cell.angle_gamma   90.00
#
_symmetry.space_group_name_H-M   'P 1'
#
loop_
_entity.id
_entity.type
_entity.pdbx_description
1 polymer ?
#
loop_
_entity_poly.entity_id
_entity_poly.type
_entity_poly.pdbx_seq_one_letter_code
_entity_poly.pdbx_strand_id
1 'polypeptide(L)' 'MPMKSFVVRSSEDGWMVQREGKKRPESMHRKKDVAVRKGHSLAKRACGVLKIKGKNGKIQAKRSYAA' A
#
# COMPACT_ATOMS: atom_id res chain seq x y z
N MET A 1 12.76 -2.56 -16.21
CA MET A 1 12.79 -2.61 -14.74
C MET A 1 11.41 -2.87 -14.20
N PRO A 2 11.28 -3.74 -13.21
CA PRO A 2 9.96 -3.97 -12.62
C PRO A 2 9.49 -2.71 -11.89
N MET A 3 8.22 -2.41 -12.06
CA MET A 3 7.57 -1.31 -11.39
C MET A 3 7.45 -1.61 -9.89
N LYS A 4 7.72 -0.63 -9.04
CA LYS A 4 7.55 -0.80 -7.61
C LYS A 4 6.07 -0.87 -7.27
N SER A 5 5.67 -1.86 -6.51
CA SER A 5 4.29 -2.06 -6.10
C SER A 5 4.16 -1.99 -4.59
N PHE A 6 3.17 -1.22 -4.14
CA PHE A 6 2.85 -1.09 -2.73
C PHE A 6 1.44 -1.59 -2.48
N VAL A 7 1.23 -2.14 -1.31
CA VAL A 7 -0.07 -2.70 -0.90
C VAL A 7 -0.46 -2.12 0.43
N VAL A 8 -1.68 -1.60 0.53
CA VAL A 8 -2.31 -1.24 1.81
C VAL A 8 -3.21 -2.40 2.19
N ARG A 9 -2.99 -2.97 3.37
CA ARG A 9 -3.80 -4.10 3.85
C ARG A 9 -4.02 -4.00 5.35
N SER A 10 -5.05 -4.69 5.83
CA SER A 10 -5.31 -4.75 7.26
C SER A 10 -4.32 -5.66 7.97
N SER A 11 -4.05 -5.34 9.22
CA SER A 11 -3.25 -6.16 10.13
C SER A 11 -4.02 -6.33 11.43
N GLU A 12 -3.47 -7.11 12.36
CA GLU A 12 -4.13 -7.34 13.65
C GLU A 12 -4.39 -6.04 14.41
N ASP A 13 -3.46 -5.10 14.32
CA ASP A 13 -3.52 -3.85 15.09
C ASP A 13 -3.95 -2.64 14.27
N GLY A 14 -4.41 -2.86 13.04
CA GLY A 14 -4.83 -1.74 12.20
C GLY A 14 -4.55 -1.99 10.73
N TRP A 15 -3.79 -1.10 10.10
CA TRP A 15 -3.51 -1.14 8.68
C TRP A 15 -2.03 -0.94 8.43
N MET A 16 -1.54 -1.55 7.37
CA MET A 16 -0.12 -1.43 7.02
C MET A 16 0.04 -1.12 5.55
N VAL A 17 1.13 -0.44 5.24
CA VAL A 17 1.60 -0.24 3.87
C VAL A 17 2.82 -1.13 3.70
N GLN A 18 2.81 -1.98 2.69
CA GLN A 18 3.90 -2.90 2.43
C GLN A 18 4.30 -2.86 0.98
N ARG A 19 5.60 -2.85 0.72
CA ARG A 19 6.13 -2.98 -0.63
C ARG A 19 6.17 -4.46 -1.01
N GLU A 20 5.65 -4.80 -2.18
CA GLU A 20 5.68 -6.17 -2.66
C GLU A 20 7.13 -6.66 -2.78
N GLY A 21 7.36 -7.89 -2.35
CA GLY A 21 8.67 -8.50 -2.34
C GLY A 21 9.48 -8.22 -1.08
N LYS A 22 9.02 -7.36 -0.20
CA LYS A 22 9.67 -7.08 1.07
C LYS A 22 8.91 -7.72 2.23
N LYS A 23 9.64 -8.25 3.19
CA LYS A 23 9.04 -8.92 4.35
C LYS A 23 8.52 -7.95 5.40
N ARG A 24 9.19 -6.79 5.53
CA ARG A 24 8.81 -5.81 6.54
C ARG A 24 7.86 -4.77 5.94
N PRO A 25 6.83 -4.33 6.69
CA PRO A 25 5.99 -3.25 6.23
C PRO A 25 6.77 -1.93 6.15
N GLU A 26 6.40 -1.09 5.19
CA GLU A 26 6.98 0.24 5.08
C GLU A 26 6.48 1.14 6.22
N SER A 27 5.21 0.97 6.61
CA SER A 27 4.63 1.72 7.72
C SER A 27 3.40 1.00 8.26
N MET A 28 3.04 1.33 9.50
CA MET A 28 1.85 0.79 10.14
C MET A 28 1.02 1.93 10.72
N HIS A 29 -0.29 1.82 10.63
CA HIS A 29 -1.23 2.86 11.05
C HIS A 29 -2.46 2.24 11.69
N ARG A 30 -3.10 2.98 12.58
CA ARG A 30 -4.34 2.51 13.21
C ARG A 30 -5.54 2.62 12.28
N LYS A 31 -5.55 3.64 11.41
CA LYS A 31 -6.69 3.92 10.53
C LYS A 31 -6.35 3.65 9.08
N LYS A 32 -7.33 3.14 8.35
CA LYS A 32 -7.19 2.82 6.93
C LYS A 32 -6.85 4.07 6.11
N ASP A 33 -7.55 5.17 6.34
CA ASP A 33 -7.36 6.39 5.56
C ASP A 33 -5.94 6.94 5.68
N VAL A 34 -5.35 6.84 6.87
CA VAL A 34 -3.96 7.26 7.08
C VAL A 34 -3.00 6.34 6.31
N ALA A 35 -3.24 5.02 6.37
CA ALA A 35 -2.43 4.05 5.63
C ALA A 35 -2.54 4.27 4.13
N VAL A 36 -3.74 4.51 3.63
CA VAL A 36 -3.98 4.77 2.20
C VAL A 36 -3.22 6.03 1.76
N ARG A 37 -3.30 7.08 2.55
CA ARG A 37 -2.58 8.33 2.26
C ARG A 37 -1.07 8.11 2.20
N LYS A 38 -0.54 7.36 3.14
CA LYS A 38 0.88 7.04 3.16
C LYS A 38 1.27 6.19 1.95
N GLY A 39 0.42 5.21 1.60
CA GLY A 39 0.64 4.37 0.43
C GLY A 39 0.69 5.19 -0.87
N HIS A 40 -0.24 6.13 -1.04
CA HIS A 40 -0.23 7.02 -2.20
C HIS A 40 1.05 7.84 -2.28
N SER A 41 1.49 8.38 -1.14
CA SER A 41 2.73 9.16 -1.08
C SER A 41 3.94 8.32 -1.52
N LEU A 42 4.05 7.10 -0.99
CA LEU A 42 5.17 6.22 -1.34
C LEU A 42 5.13 5.79 -2.81
N ALA A 43 3.96 5.40 -3.29
CA ALA A 43 3.81 4.97 -4.69
C ALA A 43 4.09 6.12 -5.65
N LYS A 44 3.61 7.31 -5.33
CA LYS A 44 3.83 8.50 -6.16
C LYS A 44 5.32 8.83 -6.25
N ARG A 45 6.03 8.80 -5.12
CA ARG A 45 7.48 9.09 -5.09
C ARG A 45 8.28 8.07 -5.88
N ALA A 46 7.84 6.81 -5.86
CA ALA A 46 8.52 5.72 -6.55
C ALA A 46 8.04 5.56 -8.00
N CYS A 47 7.07 6.34 -8.45
CA CYS A 47 6.42 6.18 -9.75
C CYS A 47 5.90 4.76 -9.93
N GLY A 48 5.33 4.20 -8.87
CA GLY A 48 4.91 2.82 -8.81
C GLY A 48 3.40 2.64 -8.81
N VAL A 49 2.97 1.50 -8.34
CA VAL A 49 1.56 1.12 -8.27
C VAL A 49 1.16 0.93 -6.81
N LEU A 50 -0.04 1.40 -6.47
CA LEU A 50 -0.63 1.17 -5.17
C LEU A 50 -1.86 0.30 -5.32
N LYS A 51 -1.93 -0.76 -4.51
CA LYS A 51 -3.11 -1.61 -4.38
C LYS A 51 -3.66 -1.45 -2.98
N ILE A 52 -4.97 -1.28 -2.86
CA ILE A 52 -5.63 -1.13 -1.57
C ILE A 52 -6.55 -2.32 -1.36
N LYS A 53 -6.27 -3.10 -0.32
CA LYS A 53 -7.08 -4.27 0.03
C LYS A 53 -7.99 -3.95 1.21
N GLY A 54 -9.19 -4.54 1.20
CA GLY A 54 -10.09 -4.48 2.34
C GLY A 54 -9.72 -5.48 3.42
N LYS A 55 -10.49 -5.49 4.51
CA LYS A 55 -10.27 -6.44 5.62
C LYS A 55 -10.38 -7.90 5.19
N ASN A 56 -11.16 -8.16 4.15
CA ASN A 56 -11.31 -9.51 3.60
C ASN A 56 -10.17 -9.94 2.69
N GLY A 57 -9.15 -9.09 2.50
CA GLY A 57 -8.00 -9.40 1.65
C GLY A 57 -8.22 -9.18 0.17
N LYS A 58 -9.42 -8.73 -0.23
CA LYS A 58 -9.71 -8.47 -1.64
C LYS A 58 -9.31 -7.06 -2.02
N ILE A 59 -8.81 -6.89 -3.25
CA ILE A 59 -8.41 -5.59 -3.77
C ILE A 59 -9.65 -4.73 -4.00
N GLN A 60 -9.71 -3.58 -3.33
CA GLN A 60 -10.80 -2.62 -3.47
C GLN A 60 -10.47 -1.51 -4.44
N ALA A 61 -9.19 -1.16 -4.56
CA ALA A 61 -8.76 -0.08 -5.45
C ALA A 61 -7.32 -0.32 -5.88
N LYS A 62 -6.99 0.21 -7.04
CA LYS A 62 -5.64 0.13 -7.60
C LYS A 62 -5.34 1.44 -8.29
N ARG A 63 -4.16 1.99 -8.04
CA ARG A 63 -3.74 3.23 -8.68
C ARG A 63 -2.31 3.12 -9.18
N SER A 64 -2.10 3.54 -10.43
CA SER A 64 -0.77 3.59 -11.02
C SER A 64 -0.26 5.03 -11.05
N TYR A 65 0.98 5.22 -10.62
CA TYR A 65 1.70 6.49 -10.71
C TYR A 65 2.87 6.38 -11.68
N ALA A 66 2.81 5.39 -12.58
CA ALA A 66 3.84 5.23 -13.59
C ALA A 66 3.90 6.45 -14.50
N ALA A 67 5.10 6.89 -14.79
CA ALA A 67 5.32 8.02 -15.69
C ALA A 67 5.10 7.60 -17.15
#